data_6e723ca8b398b874b21d4546abd6ab70
#
_entry.id   6e723ca8b398b874b21d4546abd6ab70
#
_cell.length_a   1.000
_cell.length_b   1.000
_cell.length_c   1.000
_cell.angle_alpha   90.00
_cell.angle_beta   90.00
_cell.angle_gamma   90.00
#
_symmetry.space_group_name_H-M   'P 1'
#
loop_
_entity.id
_entity.type
_entity.pdbx_description
1 polymer ?
#
loop_
_entity_poly.entity_id
_entity_poly.type
_entity_poly.pdbx_seq_one_letter_code
_entity_poly.pdbx_strand_id
1 'polypeptide(L)'
;VVNRADGIDCYQKALRQGQRDYREKMNAGQSPFLPVLDDILQNVPVENQIPLGQVEIPLELLVGTKTSGRTAAFASNFMPLLGLKTEFATKWINLCVSHLDEGIRDPITCYEYMGRFYVQEGNKRVSVLKYFDASSITGNVTRVVPQYSDDPAVQMYYEFMHFYPVMQN
;
A
#
# COMPACT_ATOMS: atom_id res chain seq x y z
N VAL A 1 -28.08 -9.48 0.52
CA VAL A 1 -27.13 -10.21 1.35
C VAL A 1 -25.88 -10.53 0.56
N VAL A 2 -24.74 -10.10 1.06
CA VAL A 2 -23.46 -10.37 0.42
C VAL A 2 -23.03 -11.80 0.73
N ASN A 3 -22.56 -12.52 -0.27
CA ASN A 3 -22.11 -13.89 -0.08
C ASN A 3 -20.71 -14.10 -0.71
N ARG A 4 -20.20 -15.33 -0.53
CA ARG A 4 -18.87 -15.68 -1.01
C ARG A 4 -18.76 -15.61 -2.55
N ALA A 5 -19.83 -15.89 -3.27
CA ALA A 5 -19.83 -15.81 -4.74
C ALA A 5 -19.56 -14.38 -5.22
N ASP A 6 -20.08 -13.39 -4.49
CA ASP A 6 -19.79 -11.99 -4.79
C ASP A 6 -18.32 -11.68 -4.62
N GLY A 7 -17.70 -12.20 -3.55
CA GLY A 7 -16.27 -12.01 -3.30
C GLY A 7 -15.41 -12.71 -4.35
N ILE A 8 -15.80 -13.89 -4.79
CA ILE A 8 -15.08 -14.62 -5.84
C ILE A 8 -15.12 -13.84 -7.15
N ASP A 9 -16.27 -13.30 -7.51
CA ASP A 9 -16.40 -12.47 -8.72
C ASP A 9 -15.50 -11.26 -8.65
N CYS A 10 -15.47 -10.56 -7.52
CA CYS A 10 -14.57 -9.44 -7.31
C CYS A 10 -13.11 -9.86 -7.43
N TYR A 11 -12.74 -10.98 -6.83
CA TYR A 11 -11.36 -11.46 -6.89
C TYR A 11 -10.93 -11.74 -8.33
N GLN A 12 -11.79 -12.38 -9.11
CA GLN A 12 -11.47 -12.67 -10.51
C GLN A 12 -11.27 -11.39 -11.32
N LYS A 13 -12.09 -10.38 -11.06
CA LYS A 13 -11.91 -9.08 -11.71
C LYS A 13 -10.63 -8.38 -11.26
N ALA A 14 -10.35 -8.41 -9.95
CA ALA A 14 -9.13 -7.84 -9.40
C ALA A 14 -7.89 -8.54 -9.96
N LEU A 15 -7.94 -9.87 -10.08
CA LEU A 15 -6.84 -10.66 -10.65
C LEU A 15 -6.56 -10.24 -12.10
N ARG A 16 -7.60 -10.03 -12.89
CA ARG A 16 -7.43 -9.54 -14.27
C ARG A 16 -6.78 -8.17 -14.31
N GLN A 17 -7.16 -7.29 -13.38
CA GLN A 17 -6.52 -5.96 -13.27
C GLN A 17 -5.05 -6.07 -12.90
N GLY A 18 -4.71 -6.97 -11.97
CA GLY A 18 -3.34 -7.23 -11.58
C GLY A 18 -2.51 -7.79 -12.73
N GLN A 19 -3.05 -8.75 -13.44
CA GLN A 19 -2.38 -9.36 -14.60
C GLN A 19 -2.14 -8.34 -15.72
N ARG A 20 -3.10 -7.45 -15.94
CA ARG A 20 -2.96 -6.39 -16.94
C ARG A 20 -1.86 -5.42 -16.56
N ASP A 21 -1.85 -4.95 -15.32
CA ASP A 21 -0.81 -4.06 -14.83
C ASP A 21 0.56 -4.72 -14.91
N TYR A 22 0.65 -5.98 -14.54
CA TYR A 22 1.89 -6.76 -14.62
C TYR A 22 2.45 -6.75 -16.05
N ARG A 23 1.61 -7.06 -17.03
CA ARG A 23 2.05 -7.10 -18.44
C ARG A 23 2.48 -5.71 -18.92
N GLU A 24 1.71 -4.68 -18.58
CA GLU A 24 2.04 -3.30 -18.97
C GLU A 24 3.40 -2.86 -18.42
N LYS A 25 3.66 -3.15 -17.15
CA LYS A 25 4.92 -2.80 -16.51
C LYS A 25 6.09 -3.58 -17.12
N MET A 26 5.91 -4.88 -17.33
CA MET A 26 6.94 -5.71 -17.96
C MET A 26 7.26 -5.20 -19.36
N ASN A 27 6.26 -4.87 -20.15
CA ASN A 27 6.46 -4.34 -21.51
C ASN A 27 7.14 -2.98 -21.51
N ALA A 28 6.94 -2.20 -20.45
CA ALA A 28 7.57 -0.89 -20.31
C ALA A 28 8.98 -0.95 -19.70
N GLY A 29 9.47 -2.14 -19.35
CA GLY A 29 10.76 -2.29 -18.70
C GLY A 29 10.77 -1.81 -17.25
N GLN A 30 9.59 -1.75 -16.62
CA GLN A 30 9.43 -1.33 -15.23
C GLN A 30 9.16 -2.52 -14.33
N SER A 31 9.41 -2.37 -13.02
CA SER A 31 9.09 -3.44 -12.08
C SER A 31 7.58 -3.66 -12.03
N PRO A 32 7.12 -4.91 -12.18
CA PRO A 32 5.68 -5.20 -12.15
C PRO A 32 5.12 -5.36 -10.73
N PHE A 33 5.98 -5.32 -9.70
CA PHE A 33 5.59 -5.55 -8.32
C PHE A 33 5.54 -4.26 -7.52
N LEU A 34 5.01 -4.33 -6.29
CA LEU A 34 5.01 -3.20 -5.37
C LEU A 34 6.43 -2.76 -5.06
N PRO A 35 6.70 -1.45 -5.03
CA PRO A 35 7.96 -0.96 -4.49
C PRO A 35 8.13 -1.40 -3.03
N VAL A 36 9.36 -1.70 -2.62
CA VAL A 36 9.68 -2.16 -1.27
C VAL A 36 10.51 -1.09 -0.58
N LEU A 37 10.01 -0.57 0.54
CA LEU A 37 10.68 0.52 1.24
C LEU A 37 12.07 0.11 1.73
N ASP A 38 12.23 -1.12 2.24
CA ASP A 38 13.54 -1.59 2.68
C ASP A 38 14.57 -1.57 1.56
N ASP A 39 14.15 -1.88 0.33
CA ASP A 39 15.05 -1.80 -0.83
C ASP A 39 15.38 -0.34 -1.17
N ILE A 40 14.38 0.53 -1.11
CA ILE A 40 14.57 1.97 -1.38
C ILE A 40 15.55 2.58 -0.37
N LEU A 41 15.43 2.19 0.90
CA LEU A 41 16.25 2.74 1.97
C LEU A 41 17.64 2.09 2.08
N GLN A 42 17.91 1.05 1.31
CA GLN A 42 19.22 0.41 1.30
C GLN A 42 20.26 1.47 0.88
N ASN A 43 21.23 1.72 1.72
CA ASN A 43 22.27 2.74 1.49
C ASN A 43 21.77 4.19 1.56
N VAL A 44 20.55 4.41 2.05
CA VAL A 44 20.04 5.78 2.28
C VAL A 44 20.22 6.14 3.75
N PRO A 45 20.92 7.24 4.06
CA PRO A 45 21.03 7.65 5.44
C PRO A 45 19.71 8.18 5.97
N VAL A 46 19.27 7.62 7.10
CA VAL A 46 18.03 7.97 7.77
C VAL A 46 18.39 8.70 9.07
N GLU A 47 17.82 9.90 9.24
CA GLU A 47 18.05 10.71 10.44
C GLU A 47 17.30 10.15 11.64
N ASN A 48 16.04 9.77 11.44
CA ASN A 48 15.16 9.42 12.53
C ASN A 48 13.93 8.69 12.03
N GLN A 49 13.24 7.99 12.96
CA GLN A 49 11.93 7.43 12.72
C GLN A 49 11.00 7.98 13.80
N ILE A 50 9.90 8.57 13.38
CA ILE A 50 8.97 9.28 14.26
C ILE A 50 7.60 8.63 14.19
N PRO A 51 7.06 8.09 15.30
CA PRO A 51 5.68 7.60 15.30
C PRO A 51 4.72 8.79 15.18
N LEU A 52 3.82 8.71 14.20
CA LEU A 52 2.82 9.73 13.97
C LEU A 52 1.45 9.37 14.58
N GLY A 53 1.31 8.13 15.09
CA GLY A 53 0.03 7.65 15.57
C GLY A 53 -0.92 7.32 14.41
N GLN A 54 -2.21 7.46 14.64
CA GLN A 54 -3.22 7.15 13.63
C GLN A 54 -3.39 8.33 12.68
N VAL A 55 -3.30 8.05 11.41
CA VAL A 55 -3.43 9.02 10.32
C VAL A 55 -4.42 8.47 9.31
N GLU A 56 -5.30 9.32 8.80
CA GLU A 56 -6.17 8.96 7.69
C GLU A 56 -5.38 9.14 6.40
N ILE A 57 -5.10 8.05 5.73
CA ILE A 57 -4.18 8.03 4.60
C ILE A 57 -4.96 7.94 3.30
N PRO A 58 -4.78 8.90 2.36
CA PRO A 58 -5.34 8.75 1.03
C PRO A 58 -4.77 7.49 0.36
N LEU A 59 -5.66 6.64 -0.17
CA LEU A 59 -5.21 5.37 -0.76
C LEU A 59 -4.28 5.58 -1.95
N GLU A 60 -4.40 6.68 -2.66
CA GLU A 60 -3.49 6.99 -3.77
C GLU A 60 -2.04 7.19 -3.31
N LEU A 61 -1.81 7.53 -2.05
CA LEU A 61 -0.46 7.71 -1.50
C LEU A 61 0.15 6.42 -0.96
N LEU A 62 -0.63 5.36 -0.83
CA LEU A 62 -0.14 4.03 -0.49
C LEU A 62 0.36 3.36 -1.76
N VAL A 63 1.68 3.31 -1.90
CA VAL A 63 2.31 2.94 -3.17
C VAL A 63 3.09 1.63 -3.11
N GLY A 64 3.39 1.12 -1.93
CA GLY A 64 4.23 -0.05 -1.82
C GLY A 64 4.13 -0.75 -0.46
N THR A 65 5.07 -1.63 -0.22
CA THR A 65 5.15 -2.43 1.01
C THR A 65 6.49 -2.18 1.71
N LYS A 66 6.51 -2.42 3.03
CA LYS A 66 7.73 -2.19 3.82
C LYS A 66 8.80 -3.24 3.53
N THR A 67 8.40 -4.50 3.43
CA THR A 67 9.33 -5.62 3.26
C THR A 67 9.00 -6.44 2.02
N SER A 68 9.99 -7.19 1.53
CA SER A 68 9.87 -7.94 0.26
C SER A 68 9.11 -9.25 0.39
N GLY A 69 8.71 -9.65 1.58
CA GLY A 69 8.21 -11.01 1.81
C GLY A 69 6.94 -11.40 1.04
N ARG A 70 6.19 -10.44 0.49
CA ARG A 70 4.93 -10.73 -0.19
C ARG A 70 4.77 -10.02 -1.53
N THR A 71 5.87 -9.56 -2.10
CA THR A 71 5.82 -8.77 -3.34
C THR A 71 5.22 -9.55 -4.51
N ALA A 72 5.48 -10.86 -4.60
CA ALA A 72 5.00 -11.67 -5.71
C ALA A 72 3.47 -11.88 -5.72
N ALA A 73 2.80 -11.56 -4.61
CA ALA A 73 1.35 -11.71 -4.52
C ALA A 73 0.58 -10.54 -5.13
N PHE A 74 1.25 -9.37 -5.30
CA PHE A 74 0.61 -8.15 -5.76
C PHE A 74 1.31 -7.56 -6.98
N ALA A 75 0.51 -7.08 -7.93
CA ALA A 75 1.02 -6.20 -8.99
C ALA A 75 1.31 -4.81 -8.40
N SER A 76 1.96 -3.96 -9.19
CA SER A 76 2.33 -2.61 -8.75
C SER A 76 1.12 -1.74 -8.39
N ASN A 77 -0.07 -2.09 -8.86
CA ASN A 77 -1.32 -1.39 -8.53
C ASN A 77 -2.01 -1.99 -7.29
N PHE A 78 -1.35 -2.84 -6.51
CA PHE A 78 -1.89 -3.56 -5.36
C PHE A 78 -2.90 -4.65 -5.71
N MET A 79 -3.20 -4.88 -6.97
CA MET A 79 -4.13 -5.95 -7.33
C MET A 79 -3.45 -7.31 -7.25
N PRO A 80 -4.23 -8.37 -6.98
CA PRO A 80 -3.66 -9.71 -6.79
C PRO A 80 -3.07 -10.29 -8.07
N LEU A 81 -2.07 -11.15 -7.90
CA LEU A 81 -1.46 -11.91 -8.99
C LEU A 81 -1.59 -13.42 -8.81
N LEU A 82 -2.00 -13.88 -7.62
CA LEU A 82 -2.07 -15.31 -7.33
C LEU A 82 -3.44 -15.87 -7.72
N GLY A 83 -3.44 -17.14 -8.10
CA GLY A 83 -4.65 -17.81 -8.56
C GLY A 83 -5.72 -17.98 -7.49
N LEU A 84 -6.94 -18.28 -7.94
CA LEU A 84 -8.12 -18.39 -7.09
C LEU A 84 -8.00 -19.48 -6.02
N LYS A 85 -7.24 -20.54 -6.28
CA LYS A 85 -7.12 -21.69 -5.37
C LYS A 85 -5.98 -21.54 -4.37
N THR A 86 -5.63 -20.33 -3.99
CA THR A 86 -4.58 -20.06 -3.00
C THR A 86 -5.19 -19.60 -1.69
N GLU A 87 -4.44 -19.77 -0.61
CA GLU A 87 -4.82 -19.20 0.69
C GLU A 87 -4.94 -17.69 0.62
N PHE A 88 -4.06 -17.07 -0.14
CA PHE A 88 -4.10 -15.62 -0.39
C PHE A 88 -5.47 -15.20 -0.95
N ALA A 89 -5.94 -15.89 -1.99
CA ALA A 89 -7.22 -15.58 -2.59
C ALA A 89 -8.36 -15.75 -1.59
N THR A 90 -8.33 -16.81 -0.79
CA THR A 90 -9.37 -17.05 0.23
C THR A 90 -9.42 -15.88 1.22
N LYS A 91 -8.28 -15.40 1.69
CA LYS A 91 -8.22 -14.28 2.62
C LYS A 91 -8.68 -12.97 1.97
N TRP A 92 -8.28 -12.73 0.73
CA TRP A 92 -8.70 -11.56 -0.01
C TRP A 92 -10.22 -11.54 -0.20
N ILE A 93 -10.79 -12.70 -0.58
CA ILE A 93 -12.24 -12.87 -0.77
C ILE A 93 -12.98 -12.61 0.53
N ASN A 94 -12.49 -13.15 1.65
CA ASN A 94 -13.11 -12.92 2.96
C ASN A 94 -13.11 -11.44 3.32
N LEU A 95 -12.02 -10.73 3.06
CA LEU A 95 -11.96 -9.28 3.28
C LEU A 95 -12.91 -8.52 2.36
N CYS A 96 -13.03 -8.95 1.11
CA CYS A 96 -13.95 -8.35 0.16
C CYS A 96 -15.40 -8.49 0.64
N VAL A 97 -15.80 -9.68 1.08
CA VAL A 97 -17.14 -9.93 1.61
C VAL A 97 -17.39 -9.08 2.85
N SER A 98 -16.40 -9.01 3.77
CA SER A 98 -16.53 -8.17 4.96
C SER A 98 -16.66 -6.69 4.60
N HIS A 99 -15.92 -6.24 3.60
CA HIS A 99 -16.02 -4.85 3.16
C HIS A 99 -17.39 -4.52 2.58
N LEU A 100 -17.92 -5.41 1.75
CA LEU A 100 -19.24 -5.22 1.16
C LEU A 100 -20.35 -5.26 2.20
N ASP A 101 -20.17 -6.05 3.26
CA ASP A 101 -21.17 -6.23 4.32
C ASP A 101 -21.09 -5.10 5.36
N GLU A 102 -19.91 -4.83 5.90
CA GLU A 102 -19.73 -3.91 7.04
C GLU A 102 -18.76 -2.76 6.75
N GLY A 103 -17.90 -2.91 5.78
CA GLY A 103 -16.79 -2.00 5.54
C GLY A 103 -15.55 -2.40 6.35
N ILE A 104 -14.39 -2.23 5.74
CA ILE A 104 -13.11 -2.48 6.41
C ILE A 104 -12.74 -1.23 7.22
N ARG A 105 -12.54 -1.39 8.52
CA ARG A 105 -12.25 -0.29 9.44
C ARG A 105 -10.97 -0.48 10.25
N ASP A 106 -10.41 -1.69 10.27
CA ASP A 106 -9.21 -1.97 11.05
C ASP A 106 -8.04 -1.18 10.49
N PRO A 107 -7.29 -0.45 11.35
CA PRO A 107 -6.14 0.29 10.89
C PRO A 107 -5.05 -0.62 10.33
N ILE A 108 -4.38 -0.15 9.30
CA ILE A 108 -3.16 -0.79 8.83
C ILE A 108 -1.96 -0.25 9.60
N THR A 109 -0.82 -0.92 9.48
CA THR A 109 0.46 -0.42 9.98
C THR A 109 1.33 -0.08 8.78
N CYS A 110 1.88 1.11 8.74
CA CYS A 110 2.66 1.54 7.59
C CYS A 110 3.75 2.55 7.96
N TYR A 111 4.63 2.79 6.98
CA TYR A 111 5.69 3.78 7.08
C TYR A 111 5.46 4.86 6.03
N GLU A 112 5.74 6.10 6.39
CA GLU A 112 5.75 7.20 5.44
C GLU A 112 7.20 7.57 5.14
N TYR A 113 7.52 7.70 3.85
CA TYR A 113 8.83 8.16 3.39
C TYR A 113 8.64 9.06 2.18
N MET A 114 9.15 10.28 2.28
CA MET A 114 9.12 11.27 1.19
C MET A 114 7.71 11.50 0.62
N GLY A 115 6.71 11.51 1.50
CA GLY A 115 5.33 11.79 1.11
C GLY A 115 4.57 10.59 0.53
N ARG A 116 5.15 9.41 0.55
CA ARG A 116 4.50 8.17 0.11
C ARG A 116 4.44 7.18 1.25
N PHE A 117 3.48 6.26 1.21
CA PHE A 117 3.24 5.32 2.29
C PHE A 117 3.48 3.89 1.82
N TYR A 118 4.05 3.10 2.72
CA TYR A 118 4.45 1.71 2.45
C TYR A 118 3.88 0.83 3.56
N VAL A 119 3.10 -0.16 3.17
CA VAL A 119 2.35 -0.99 4.12
C VAL A 119 3.28 -2.01 4.77
N GLN A 120 3.25 -2.10 6.10
CA GLN A 120 3.90 -3.18 6.83
C GLN A 120 2.91 -4.30 7.11
N GLU A 121 1.71 -3.96 7.57
CA GLU A 121 0.67 -4.93 7.85
C GLU A 121 -0.66 -4.42 7.30
N GLY A 122 -1.34 -5.26 6.51
CA GLY A 122 -2.63 -4.93 5.94
C GLY A 122 -2.61 -4.78 4.42
N ASN A 123 -1.63 -5.38 3.72
CA ASN A 123 -1.54 -5.29 2.25
C ASN A 123 -2.82 -5.74 1.56
N LYS A 124 -3.46 -6.84 2.03
CA LYS A 124 -4.70 -7.32 1.43
C LYS A 124 -5.86 -6.36 1.66
N ARG A 125 -5.91 -5.71 2.84
CA ARG A 125 -6.94 -4.69 3.10
C ARG A 125 -6.79 -3.51 2.16
N VAL A 126 -5.56 -3.06 1.94
CA VAL A 126 -5.28 -1.99 0.98
C VAL A 126 -5.69 -2.41 -0.42
N SER A 127 -5.37 -3.64 -0.82
CA SER A 127 -5.74 -4.19 -2.12
C SER A 127 -7.27 -4.15 -2.33
N VAL A 128 -8.03 -4.65 -1.37
CA VAL A 128 -9.50 -4.65 -1.45
C VAL A 128 -10.03 -3.23 -1.55
N LEU A 129 -9.55 -2.33 -0.71
CA LEU A 129 -10.03 -0.95 -0.72
C LEU A 129 -9.68 -0.21 -2.02
N LYS A 130 -8.50 -0.46 -2.57
CA LYS A 130 -8.14 0.11 -3.88
C LYS A 130 -9.02 -0.45 -4.99
N TYR A 131 -9.35 -1.74 -4.92
CA TYR A 131 -10.26 -2.34 -5.90
C TYR A 131 -11.61 -1.63 -5.92
N PHE A 132 -12.11 -1.22 -4.76
CA PHE A 132 -13.39 -0.51 -4.65
C PHE A 132 -13.27 1.02 -4.75
N ASP A 133 -12.09 1.54 -5.10
CA ASP A 133 -11.83 2.97 -5.22
C ASP A 133 -12.16 3.75 -3.95
N ALA A 134 -11.94 3.16 -2.79
CA ALA A 134 -12.09 3.86 -1.53
C ALA A 134 -11.10 5.03 -1.47
N SER A 135 -11.48 6.10 -0.79
CA SER A 135 -10.66 7.32 -0.77
C SER A 135 -9.50 7.24 0.22
N SER A 136 -9.71 6.61 1.37
CA SER A 136 -8.71 6.60 2.43
C SER A 136 -8.82 5.39 3.33
N ILE A 137 -7.80 5.19 4.14
CA ILE A 137 -7.77 4.17 5.20
C ILE A 137 -7.01 4.72 6.40
N THR A 138 -7.46 4.35 7.61
CA THR A 138 -6.72 4.70 8.82
C THR A 138 -5.49 3.81 8.96
N GLY A 139 -4.36 4.40 9.27
CA GLY A 139 -3.13 3.67 9.54
C GLY A 139 -2.39 4.18 10.74
N ASN A 140 -1.70 3.27 11.41
CA ASN A 140 -0.69 3.62 12.41
C ASN A 140 0.61 3.84 11.66
N VAL A 141 1.07 5.09 11.62
CA VAL A 141 2.14 5.52 10.73
C VAL A 141 3.42 5.82 11.51
N THR A 142 4.53 5.35 11.00
CA THR A 142 5.87 5.79 11.41
C THR A 142 6.50 6.54 10.24
N ARG A 143 6.94 7.76 10.49
CA ARG A 143 7.65 8.57 9.50
C ARG A 143 9.12 8.23 9.49
N VAL A 144 9.65 7.94 8.31
CA VAL A 144 11.10 7.79 8.11
C VAL A 144 11.63 9.14 7.63
N VAL A 145 12.44 9.78 8.46
CA VAL A 145 12.98 11.10 8.14
C VAL A 145 14.34 10.91 7.47
N PRO A 146 14.49 11.30 6.19
CA PRO A 146 15.79 11.22 5.53
C PRO A 146 16.76 12.21 6.15
N GLN A 147 18.06 11.87 6.13
CA GLN A 147 19.07 12.81 6.57
C GLN A 147 19.06 14.03 5.65
N TYR A 148 19.14 15.23 6.24
CA TYR A 148 19.14 16.46 5.45
C TYR A 148 20.35 16.49 4.51
N SER A 149 20.15 16.91 3.27
CA SER A 149 21.19 16.93 2.25
C SER A 149 20.92 18.04 1.23
N ASP A 150 21.79 18.16 0.24
CA ASP A 150 21.62 19.11 -0.86
C ASP A 150 20.62 18.63 -1.92
N ASP A 151 20.12 17.41 -1.80
CA ASP A 151 19.13 16.89 -2.72
C ASP A 151 17.88 17.76 -2.67
N PRO A 152 17.44 18.35 -3.79
CA PRO A 152 16.25 19.21 -3.80
C PRO A 152 15.00 18.51 -3.30
N ALA A 153 14.85 17.21 -3.55
CA ALA A 153 13.69 16.46 -3.07
C ALA A 153 13.69 16.38 -1.54
N VAL A 154 14.85 16.17 -0.92
CA VAL A 154 14.97 16.13 0.53
C VAL A 154 14.68 17.49 1.13
N GLN A 155 15.20 18.56 0.52
CA GLN A 155 14.95 19.92 0.98
C GLN A 155 13.46 20.25 0.92
N MET A 156 12.81 19.90 -0.19
CA MET A 156 11.38 20.13 -0.33
C MET A 156 10.58 19.34 0.70
N TYR A 157 10.97 18.10 0.99
CA TYR A 157 10.31 17.29 1.99
C TYR A 157 10.45 17.90 3.39
N TYR A 158 11.61 18.45 3.74
CA TYR A 158 11.79 19.12 5.03
C TYR A 158 10.89 20.35 5.14
N GLU A 159 10.71 21.11 4.06
CA GLU A 159 9.75 22.20 4.05
C GLU A 159 8.33 21.70 4.23
N PHE A 160 7.97 20.61 3.55
CA PHE A 160 6.65 19.98 3.70
C PHE A 160 6.39 19.60 5.16
N MET A 161 7.34 18.96 5.83
CA MET A 161 7.18 18.59 7.24
C MET A 161 7.02 19.80 8.13
N HIS A 162 7.68 20.92 7.78
CA HIS A 162 7.58 22.16 8.55
C HIS A 162 6.19 22.79 8.42
N PHE A 163 5.67 22.86 7.21
CA PHE A 163 4.38 23.52 6.95
C PHE A 163 3.16 22.64 7.21
N TYR A 164 3.33 21.33 7.19
CA TYR A 164 2.20 20.40 7.31
C TYR A 164 2.40 19.42 8.46
N PRO A 165 2.57 19.93 9.69
CA PRO A 165 2.73 19.04 10.85
C PRO A 165 1.46 18.23 11.15
N VAL A 166 0.34 18.57 10.54
CA VAL A 166 -0.92 17.85 10.73
C VAL A 166 -0.80 16.36 10.43
N MET A 167 0.18 15.99 9.62
CA MET A 167 0.48 14.59 9.37
C MET A 167 0.97 13.87 10.62
N GLN A 168 1.16 14.58 11.72
CA GLN A 168 1.67 14.04 12.97
C GLN A 168 0.58 13.59 13.92
N ASN A 169 -0.65 13.69 13.57
CA ASN A 169 -1.70 13.30 14.48
C ASN A 169 -1.92 11.84 14.57
#